data_65c793c4578f7ef1d325bb9f6f2f40a3
#
_entry.id   65c793c4578f7ef1d325bb9f6f2f40a3
#
_cell.length_a   1.000
_cell.length_b   1.000
_cell.length_c   1.000
_cell.angle_alpha   90.00
_cell.angle_beta   90.00
_cell.angle_gamma   90.00
#
_symmetry.space_group_name_H-M   'P 1'
#
loop_
_entity.id
_entity.type
_entity.pdbx_description
1 polymer ?
#
loop_
_entity_poly.entity_id
_entity_poly.type
_entity_poly.pdbx_seq_one_letter_code
_entity_poly.pdbx_strand_id
1 'polypeptide(L)'
;MSIPRGDAAAENVSASLQAGTTIVKCNACAKPLIPSEPGFNWHIECIPTFTPIPGMQGMSEFDLGVKHDIIEVVRWADANRGRSKQVTLGCSEVGHQCDRRLAYRIAGVDAGGYSNDPWPAVVGTAVHAWMEEAVRLFQDAHNLDHWVTEMEVLPSPIVKGHTDLYDSRRKLVLDWKFPSPDNLRKMRNDGVPQQYITQVQLYGLGHVNAGREVERVGIAAMGRQGWLKDCWVWSTEFDIVAARKSLERIYSIGNALIQADLSDPVTWQQIPATPTRLCSWCPWHRREKKIADEKGCPGK
;
A
#
# COMPACT_ATOMS: atom_id res chain seq x y z
N MET A 1 -17.76 -0.55 46.05
CA MET A 1 -17.71 0.76 45.41
C MET A 1 -18.55 0.71 44.13
N SER A 2 -19.71 1.35 44.19
CA SER A 2 -20.72 1.32 43.13
C SER A 2 -20.39 2.39 42.08
N ILE A 3 -20.41 2.02 40.80
CA ILE A 3 -20.24 2.94 39.68
C ILE A 3 -21.59 3.57 39.36
N PRO A 4 -21.75 4.90 39.32
CA PRO A 4 -22.99 5.52 38.95
C PRO A 4 -23.21 5.44 37.42
N ARG A 5 -24.38 4.96 37.00
CA ARG A 5 -24.90 5.10 35.64
C ARG A 5 -25.38 6.54 35.47
N GLY A 6 -24.77 7.27 34.53
CA GLY A 6 -25.17 8.63 34.20
C GLY A 6 -26.02 8.65 32.93
N ASP A 7 -27.29 9.04 33.07
CA ASP A 7 -28.26 9.34 32.02
C ASP A 7 -27.99 10.71 31.41
N ALA A 8 -26.86 10.89 30.73
CA ALA A 8 -26.53 12.19 30.12
C ALA A 8 -26.34 12.13 28.57
N ALA A 9 -26.63 10.98 27.95
CA ALA A 9 -26.44 10.81 26.50
C ALA A 9 -27.68 11.09 25.63
N ALA A 10 -28.86 11.24 26.23
CA ALA A 10 -30.11 11.36 25.47
C ALA A 10 -30.51 12.81 25.09
N GLU A 11 -29.99 13.82 25.75
CA GLU A 11 -30.40 15.23 25.48
C GLU A 11 -29.57 15.97 24.43
N ASN A 12 -28.40 15.43 24.01
CA ASN A 12 -27.56 16.13 23.02
C ASN A 12 -27.84 15.76 21.56
N VAL A 13 -28.70 14.80 21.29
CA VAL A 13 -29.05 14.38 19.91
C VAL A 13 -30.11 15.27 19.28
N SER A 14 -30.89 15.97 20.09
CA SER A 14 -32.01 16.82 19.63
C SER A 14 -31.60 18.20 19.12
N ALA A 15 -30.41 18.70 19.49
CA ALA A 15 -29.98 20.07 19.17
C ALA A 15 -29.14 20.18 17.88
N SER A 16 -28.64 19.09 17.31
CA SER A 16 -27.80 19.12 16.09
C SER A 16 -28.56 18.90 14.78
N LEU A 17 -29.88 18.75 14.84
CA LEU A 17 -30.72 18.55 13.64
C LEU A 17 -31.15 19.85 12.93
N GLN A 18 -30.71 21.04 13.38
CA GLN A 18 -31.14 22.33 12.80
C GLN A 18 -30.14 23.02 11.88
N ALA A 19 -29.00 22.45 11.57
CA ALA A 19 -28.04 23.04 10.65
C ALA A 19 -27.79 22.12 9.44
N GLY A 20 -28.55 22.34 8.35
CA GLY A 20 -28.12 22.02 6.98
C GLY A 20 -27.58 20.61 6.66
N THR A 21 -28.04 19.58 7.34
CA THR A 21 -27.55 18.22 7.11
C THR A 21 -28.13 17.71 5.80
N THR A 22 -27.29 17.49 4.80
CA THR A 22 -27.67 16.79 3.56
C THR A 22 -28.19 15.40 3.92
N ILE A 23 -29.48 15.16 3.72
CA ILE A 23 -30.09 13.84 3.97
C ILE A 23 -29.57 12.88 2.92
N VAL A 24 -28.70 11.96 3.33
CA VAL A 24 -28.26 10.85 2.48
C VAL A 24 -29.44 9.89 2.29
N LYS A 25 -29.71 9.50 1.04
CA LYS A 25 -30.81 8.60 0.70
C LYS A 25 -30.26 7.23 0.31
N CYS A 26 -31.00 6.18 0.65
CA CYS A 26 -30.70 4.82 0.21
C CYS A 26 -30.72 4.75 -1.33
N ASN A 27 -29.70 4.16 -1.92
CA ASN A 27 -29.55 4.03 -3.38
C ASN A 27 -30.62 3.15 -4.04
N ALA A 28 -31.25 2.24 -3.28
CA ALA A 28 -32.25 1.33 -3.82
C ALA A 28 -33.70 1.84 -3.64
N CYS A 29 -34.06 2.41 -2.48
CA CYS A 29 -35.45 2.78 -2.19
C CYS A 29 -35.66 4.31 -2.04
N ALA A 30 -34.62 5.12 -2.16
CA ALA A 30 -34.61 6.56 -2.02
C ALA A 30 -35.13 7.11 -0.65
N LYS A 31 -35.39 6.24 0.33
CA LYS A 31 -35.76 6.66 1.69
C LYS A 31 -34.57 7.27 2.42
N PRO A 32 -34.79 8.22 3.34
CA PRO A 32 -33.71 8.80 4.13
C PRO A 32 -32.99 7.71 4.94
N LEU A 33 -31.66 7.77 4.92
CA LEU A 33 -30.83 6.98 5.82
C LEU A 33 -30.73 7.73 7.16
N ILE A 34 -30.89 7.00 8.26
CA ILE A 34 -30.62 7.57 9.57
C ILE A 34 -29.10 7.81 9.62
N PRO A 35 -28.64 9.03 9.96
CA PRO A 35 -27.21 9.31 10.00
C PRO A 35 -26.57 8.64 11.21
N SER A 36 -26.30 7.36 11.08
CA SER A 36 -25.56 6.59 12.08
C SER A 36 -24.12 6.34 11.70
N GLU A 37 -23.62 6.78 10.57
CA GLU A 37 -22.17 6.83 10.29
C GLU A 37 -21.92 7.21 8.83
N PRO A 38 -20.87 7.98 8.50
CA PRO A 38 -20.56 8.32 7.12
C PRO A 38 -20.06 7.07 6.38
N GLY A 39 -20.78 6.66 5.34
CA GLY A 39 -20.37 5.58 4.44
C GLY A 39 -21.44 4.55 4.07
N PHE A 40 -22.54 4.45 4.81
CA PHE A 40 -23.64 3.53 4.47
C PHE A 40 -24.67 4.19 3.58
N ASN A 41 -24.76 3.76 2.31
CA ASN A 41 -25.73 4.28 1.32
C ASN A 41 -26.96 3.39 1.12
N TRP A 42 -27.22 2.40 2.01
CA TRP A 42 -28.27 1.40 1.86
C TRP A 42 -28.98 1.13 3.18
N HIS A 43 -30.31 0.96 3.14
CA HIS A 43 -31.02 0.31 4.24
C HIS A 43 -30.73 -1.20 4.22
N ILE A 44 -30.65 -1.82 5.39
CA ILE A 44 -30.44 -3.28 5.51
C ILE A 44 -31.46 -4.07 4.65
N GLU A 45 -32.68 -3.62 4.60
CA GLU A 45 -33.78 -4.22 3.79
C GLU A 45 -33.60 -4.03 2.27
N CYS A 46 -32.71 -3.13 1.85
CA CYS A 46 -32.48 -2.79 0.46
C CYS A 46 -31.15 -3.34 -0.07
N ILE A 47 -30.42 -4.09 0.73
CA ILE A 47 -29.22 -4.80 0.27
C ILE A 47 -29.67 -5.81 -0.79
N PRO A 48 -29.12 -5.76 -2.02
CA PRO A 48 -29.51 -6.72 -3.06
C PRO A 48 -29.36 -8.14 -2.53
N THR A 49 -30.39 -8.96 -2.70
CA THR A 49 -30.31 -10.40 -2.41
C THR A 49 -29.18 -10.99 -3.23
N PHE A 50 -28.13 -11.39 -2.55
CA PHE A 50 -26.95 -11.95 -3.18
C PHE A 50 -27.29 -13.30 -3.80
N THR A 51 -27.17 -13.43 -5.12
CA THR A 51 -27.13 -14.75 -5.74
C THR A 51 -25.86 -15.45 -5.26
N PRO A 52 -25.93 -16.63 -4.64
CA PRO A 52 -24.74 -17.30 -4.12
C PRO A 52 -23.71 -17.51 -5.23
N ILE A 53 -22.49 -16.99 -5.04
CA ILE A 53 -21.39 -17.27 -5.94
C ILE A 53 -21.02 -18.75 -5.79
N PRO A 54 -20.84 -19.52 -6.89
CA PRO A 54 -20.39 -20.91 -6.81
C PRO A 54 -19.12 -21.01 -5.95
N GLY A 55 -19.13 -21.83 -4.91
CA GLY A 55 -18.05 -21.96 -3.92
C GLY A 55 -18.31 -21.31 -2.55
N MET A 56 -19.44 -20.61 -2.36
CA MET A 56 -19.89 -20.10 -1.05
C MET A 56 -20.90 -21.03 -0.35
N GLN A 57 -20.79 -22.33 -0.57
CA GLN A 57 -21.62 -23.29 0.14
C GLN A 57 -21.35 -23.21 1.64
N GLY A 58 -22.37 -22.95 2.43
CA GLY A 58 -22.33 -22.96 3.90
C GLY A 58 -22.53 -21.61 4.61
N MET A 59 -22.68 -20.49 3.89
CA MET A 59 -23.04 -19.21 4.51
C MET A 59 -24.56 -18.99 4.43
N SER A 60 -25.18 -18.61 5.56
CA SER A 60 -26.57 -18.15 5.57
C SER A 60 -26.70 -16.76 4.93
N GLU A 61 -27.92 -16.32 4.64
CA GLU A 61 -28.17 -14.96 4.15
C GLU A 61 -27.69 -13.90 5.14
N PHE A 62 -27.87 -14.16 6.43
CA PHE A 62 -27.32 -13.30 7.51
C PHE A 62 -25.80 -13.22 7.44
N ASP A 63 -25.10 -14.35 7.30
CA ASP A 63 -23.62 -14.37 7.23
C ASP A 63 -23.10 -13.64 5.98
N LEU A 64 -23.82 -13.72 4.87
CA LEU A 64 -23.49 -12.97 3.64
C LEU A 64 -23.65 -11.47 3.84
N GLY A 65 -24.67 -11.02 4.57
CA GLY A 65 -24.84 -9.63 4.97
C GLY A 65 -23.67 -9.13 5.81
N VAL A 66 -23.34 -9.84 6.88
CA VAL A 66 -22.20 -9.51 7.75
C VAL A 66 -20.88 -9.47 6.97
N LYS A 67 -20.67 -10.43 6.08
CA LYS A 67 -19.49 -10.45 5.20
C LYS A 67 -19.40 -9.21 4.32
N HIS A 68 -20.52 -8.79 3.73
CA HIS A 68 -20.59 -7.58 2.91
C HIS A 68 -20.15 -6.36 3.72
N ASP A 69 -20.72 -6.18 4.91
CA ASP A 69 -20.42 -5.05 5.79
C ASP A 69 -18.94 -4.99 6.17
N ILE A 70 -18.35 -6.12 6.53
CA ILE A 70 -16.92 -6.21 6.84
C ILE A 70 -16.07 -5.80 5.64
N ILE A 71 -16.41 -6.26 4.43
CA ILE A 71 -15.67 -5.90 3.22
C ILE A 71 -15.76 -4.41 2.95
N GLU A 72 -16.94 -3.81 3.08
CA GLU A 72 -17.14 -2.37 2.86
C GLU A 72 -16.40 -1.52 3.89
N VAL A 73 -16.40 -1.90 5.16
CA VAL A 73 -15.60 -1.23 6.22
C VAL A 73 -14.12 -1.23 5.85
N VAL A 74 -13.58 -2.37 5.44
CA VAL A 74 -12.16 -2.48 5.09
C VAL A 74 -11.82 -1.64 3.86
N ARG A 75 -12.63 -1.70 2.81
CA ARG A 75 -12.46 -0.92 1.57
C ARG A 75 -12.54 0.58 1.82
N TRP A 76 -13.55 1.00 2.59
CA TRP A 76 -13.71 2.41 2.94
C TRP A 76 -12.51 2.92 3.73
N ALA A 77 -12.08 2.18 4.76
CA ALA A 77 -10.94 2.56 5.57
C ALA A 77 -9.65 2.66 4.74
N ASP A 78 -9.41 1.74 3.83
CA ASP A 78 -8.24 1.77 2.93
C ASP A 78 -8.28 2.98 1.99
N ALA A 79 -9.42 3.26 1.38
CA ALA A 79 -9.59 4.40 0.47
C ALA A 79 -9.44 5.77 1.16
N ASN A 80 -9.72 5.86 2.47
CA ASN A 80 -9.67 7.10 3.24
C ASN A 80 -8.38 7.27 4.08
N ARG A 81 -7.47 6.30 4.07
CA ARG A 81 -6.16 6.45 4.72
C ARG A 81 -5.29 7.48 3.99
N GLY A 82 -4.53 8.28 4.76
CA GLY A 82 -3.67 9.34 4.22
C GLY A 82 -2.58 8.84 3.24
N ARG A 83 -2.15 7.57 3.34
CA ARG A 83 -1.18 6.95 2.42
C ARG A 83 -1.69 6.78 0.99
N SER A 84 -3.01 6.66 0.76
CA SER A 84 -3.58 6.55 -0.58
C SER A 84 -3.45 7.83 -1.41
N LYS A 85 -3.11 8.97 -0.76
CA LYS A 85 -2.96 10.29 -1.38
C LYS A 85 -1.50 10.71 -1.63
N GLN A 86 -0.54 9.78 -1.54
CA GLN A 86 0.87 10.11 -1.76
C GLN A 86 1.13 10.50 -3.21
N VAL A 87 1.53 11.74 -3.44
CA VAL A 87 1.88 12.30 -4.77
C VAL A 87 3.31 11.91 -5.18
N THR A 88 4.24 11.84 -4.22
CA THR A 88 5.64 11.48 -4.46
C THR A 88 5.81 9.98 -4.74
N LEU A 89 6.82 9.64 -5.56
CA LEU A 89 7.14 8.25 -5.86
C LEU A 89 7.76 7.57 -4.63
N GLY A 90 7.29 6.38 -4.28
CA GLY A 90 7.84 5.58 -3.18
C GLY A 90 9.07 4.78 -3.60
N CYS A 91 10.02 4.53 -2.68
CA CYS A 91 11.18 3.67 -2.95
C CYS A 91 10.78 2.28 -3.45
N SER A 92 9.68 1.72 -2.94
CA SER A 92 9.13 0.43 -3.37
C SER A 92 8.59 0.44 -4.81
N GLU A 93 8.17 1.60 -5.32
CA GLU A 93 7.66 1.76 -6.69
C GLU A 93 8.81 1.86 -7.70
N VAL A 94 9.90 2.56 -7.35
CA VAL A 94 11.07 2.77 -8.24
C VAL A 94 11.66 1.46 -8.75
N GLY A 95 11.68 0.42 -7.91
CA GLY A 95 12.16 -0.92 -8.29
C GLY A 95 11.27 -1.67 -9.27
N HIS A 96 10.11 -1.15 -9.65
CA HIS A 96 9.21 -1.84 -10.57
C HIS A 96 9.84 -1.95 -11.97
N GLN A 97 9.77 -3.14 -12.59
CA GLN A 97 10.47 -3.45 -13.84
C GLN A 97 9.92 -2.71 -15.08
N CYS A 98 8.64 -2.31 -15.07
CA CYS A 98 7.95 -1.74 -16.21
C CYS A 98 8.05 -0.21 -16.20
N ASP A 99 8.78 0.38 -17.17
CA ASP A 99 8.94 1.83 -17.32
C ASP A 99 7.60 2.52 -17.61
N ARG A 100 6.74 1.90 -18.40
CA ARG A 100 5.42 2.44 -18.73
C ARG A 100 4.53 2.57 -17.48
N ARG A 101 4.58 1.61 -16.56
CA ARG A 101 3.88 1.72 -15.27
C ARG A 101 4.41 2.90 -14.46
N LEU A 102 5.73 3.07 -14.41
CA LEU A 102 6.35 4.20 -13.72
C LEU A 102 5.99 5.52 -14.39
N ALA A 103 5.96 5.56 -15.72
CA ALA A 103 5.54 6.73 -16.48
C ALA A 103 4.09 7.15 -16.17
N TYR A 104 3.14 6.21 -16.14
CA TYR A 104 1.77 6.49 -15.72
C TYR A 104 1.71 7.07 -14.30
N ARG A 105 2.50 6.51 -13.39
CA ARG A 105 2.56 6.98 -12.00
C ARG A 105 3.13 8.40 -11.90
N ILE A 106 4.21 8.68 -12.63
CA ILE A 106 4.89 10.00 -12.67
C ILE A 106 4.00 11.05 -13.32
N ALA A 107 3.32 10.70 -14.42
CA ALA A 107 2.40 11.59 -15.13
C ALA A 107 1.08 11.82 -14.36
N GLY A 108 0.84 11.16 -13.26
CA GLY A 108 -0.41 11.27 -12.48
C GLY A 108 -1.64 10.74 -13.22
N VAL A 109 -1.46 9.80 -14.16
CA VAL A 109 -2.57 9.21 -14.91
C VAL A 109 -3.50 8.48 -13.95
N ASP A 110 -4.80 8.77 -14.06
CA ASP A 110 -5.82 8.12 -13.25
C ASP A 110 -5.84 6.59 -13.48
N ALA A 111 -5.77 5.86 -12.41
CA ALA A 111 -5.89 4.40 -12.42
C ALA A 111 -7.32 3.90 -12.74
N GLY A 112 -8.28 4.80 -12.93
CA GLY A 112 -9.64 4.47 -13.37
C GLY A 112 -10.43 3.63 -12.40
N GLY A 113 -10.28 3.88 -11.09
CA GLY A 113 -11.02 3.15 -10.07
C GLY A 113 -10.61 1.68 -9.92
N TYR A 114 -9.43 1.30 -10.44
CA TYR A 114 -8.87 -0.03 -10.22
C TYR A 114 -8.72 -0.27 -8.71
N SER A 115 -9.58 -1.12 -8.18
CA SER A 115 -9.54 -1.53 -6.78
C SER A 115 -8.89 -2.92 -6.73
N ASN A 116 -7.65 -2.96 -6.27
CA ASN A 116 -7.08 -4.20 -5.74
C ASN A 116 -7.82 -4.56 -4.46
N ASP A 117 -7.89 -5.84 -4.16
CA ASP A 117 -8.26 -6.28 -2.81
C ASP A 117 -7.27 -5.64 -1.81
N PRO A 118 -7.73 -4.77 -0.88
CA PRO A 118 -6.85 -4.07 0.04
C PRO A 118 -6.30 -4.98 1.16
N TRP A 119 -6.91 -6.15 1.37
CA TRP A 119 -6.60 -7.02 2.50
C TRP A 119 -5.12 -7.38 2.65
N PRO A 120 -4.39 -7.76 1.59
CA PRO A 120 -2.95 -8.02 1.71
C PRO A 120 -2.14 -6.81 2.20
N ALA A 121 -2.51 -5.60 1.78
CA ALA A 121 -1.85 -4.37 2.21
C ALA A 121 -2.21 -4.01 3.65
N VAL A 122 -3.48 -4.19 4.05
CA VAL A 122 -3.96 -3.97 5.43
C VAL A 122 -3.20 -4.88 6.41
N VAL A 123 -3.09 -6.17 6.10
CA VAL A 123 -2.34 -7.12 6.92
C VAL A 123 -0.85 -6.72 7.00
N GLY A 124 -0.25 -6.36 5.87
CA GLY A 124 1.13 -5.87 5.86
C GLY A 124 1.33 -4.68 6.78
N THR A 125 0.51 -3.64 6.63
CA THR A 125 0.58 -2.42 7.45
C THR A 125 0.39 -2.71 8.95
N ALA A 126 -0.54 -3.60 9.31
CA ALA A 126 -0.78 -3.96 10.71
C ALA A 126 0.44 -4.63 11.34
N VAL A 127 1.12 -5.53 10.59
CA VAL A 127 2.31 -6.20 11.12
C VAL A 127 3.51 -5.25 11.18
N HIS A 128 3.68 -4.32 10.22
CA HIS A 128 4.72 -3.28 10.31
C HIS A 128 4.55 -2.44 11.59
N ALA A 129 3.33 -1.95 11.88
CA ALA A 129 3.05 -1.18 13.08
C ALA A 129 3.33 -2.00 14.37
N TRP A 130 3.01 -3.29 14.37
CA TRP A 130 3.33 -4.16 15.49
C TRP A 130 4.84 -4.34 15.67
N MET A 131 5.59 -4.50 14.58
CA MET A 131 7.06 -4.65 14.62
C MET A 131 7.75 -3.38 15.14
N GLU A 132 7.28 -2.20 14.71
CA GLU A 132 7.74 -0.92 15.24
C GLU A 132 7.59 -0.85 16.76
N GLU A 133 6.38 -1.13 17.25
CA GLU A 133 6.08 -1.14 18.68
C GLU A 133 6.91 -2.19 19.44
N ALA A 134 7.08 -3.39 18.88
CA ALA A 134 7.88 -4.44 19.48
C ALA A 134 9.37 -4.04 19.61
N VAL A 135 9.94 -3.40 18.59
CA VAL A 135 11.33 -2.89 18.66
C VAL A 135 11.45 -1.82 19.74
N ARG A 136 10.51 -0.87 19.77
CA ARG A 136 10.50 0.20 20.78
C ARG A 136 10.44 -0.38 22.21
N LEU A 137 9.48 -1.26 22.48
CA LEU A 137 9.32 -1.89 23.80
C LEU A 137 10.57 -2.69 24.21
N PHE A 138 11.19 -3.40 23.27
CA PHE A 138 12.40 -4.16 23.53
C PHE A 138 13.58 -3.25 23.88
N GLN A 139 13.75 -2.14 23.13
CA GLN A 139 14.81 -1.17 23.41
C GLN A 139 14.62 -0.51 24.79
N ASP A 140 13.39 -0.09 25.12
CA ASP A 140 13.07 0.53 26.41
C ASP A 140 13.36 -0.44 27.57
N ALA A 141 12.95 -1.71 27.43
CA ALA A 141 13.14 -2.72 28.48
C ALA A 141 14.62 -3.10 28.71
N HIS A 142 15.48 -2.95 27.67
CA HIS A 142 16.90 -3.36 27.72
C HIS A 142 17.86 -2.17 27.69
N ASN A 143 17.35 -0.94 27.78
CA ASN A 143 18.12 0.30 27.70
C ASN A 143 19.03 0.34 26.44
N LEU A 144 18.43 0.07 25.28
CA LEU A 144 19.09 0.09 23.97
C LEU A 144 18.62 1.31 23.16
N ASP A 145 19.48 1.83 22.30
CA ASP A 145 19.22 3.05 21.52
C ASP A 145 19.70 2.99 20.06
N HIS A 146 20.14 1.81 19.62
CA HIS A 146 20.82 1.67 18.33
C HIS A 146 19.88 1.32 17.17
N TRP A 147 18.62 1.05 17.42
CA TRP A 147 17.62 0.81 16.40
C TRP A 147 16.70 2.00 16.23
N VAL A 148 16.50 2.42 15.00
CA VAL A 148 15.53 3.48 14.64
C VAL A 148 14.53 2.90 13.66
N THR A 149 13.24 3.03 14.00
CA THR A 149 12.13 2.48 13.20
C THR A 149 11.34 3.57 12.49
N GLU A 150 10.61 3.22 11.43
CA GLU A 150 9.67 4.07 10.67
C GLU A 150 10.22 5.45 10.28
N MET A 151 11.52 5.49 9.92
CA MET A 151 12.17 6.75 9.57
C MET A 151 11.89 7.13 8.12
N GLU A 152 11.38 8.35 7.91
CA GLU A 152 11.30 8.93 6.57
C GLU A 152 12.70 9.21 6.03
N VAL A 153 12.95 8.78 4.80
CA VAL A 153 14.21 9.00 4.08
C VAL A 153 13.94 9.56 2.69
N LEU A 154 14.85 10.40 2.22
CA LEU A 154 14.78 11.10 0.95
C LEU A 154 15.98 10.73 0.08
N PRO A 155 15.91 9.65 -0.71
CA PRO A 155 16.95 9.32 -1.70
C PRO A 155 17.13 10.42 -2.74
N SER A 156 16.04 11.14 -3.07
CA SER A 156 16.04 12.32 -3.94
C SER A 156 14.84 13.21 -3.65
N PRO A 157 14.78 14.46 -4.18
CA PRO A 157 13.64 15.36 -3.96
C PRO A 157 12.29 14.81 -4.43
N ILE A 158 12.28 13.89 -5.38
CA ILE A 158 11.05 13.32 -5.98
C ILE A 158 10.74 11.89 -5.51
N VAL A 159 11.66 11.29 -4.75
CA VAL A 159 11.50 9.91 -4.22
C VAL A 159 11.65 9.92 -2.73
N LYS A 160 10.67 9.38 -2.03
CA LYS A 160 10.71 9.23 -0.58
C LYS A 160 10.30 7.83 -0.14
N GLY A 161 10.69 7.47 1.07
CA GLY A 161 10.31 6.20 1.68
C GLY A 161 10.35 6.27 3.20
N HIS A 162 9.82 5.24 3.83
CA HIS A 162 9.94 5.01 5.25
C HIS A 162 10.68 3.68 5.43
N THR A 163 11.77 3.73 6.19
CA THR A 163 12.57 2.52 6.48
C THR A 163 12.05 1.86 7.72
N ASP A 164 11.86 0.56 7.67
CA ASP A 164 11.30 -0.17 8.80
C ASP A 164 12.27 -0.26 9.97
N LEU A 165 13.58 -0.41 9.70
CA LEU A 165 14.62 -0.44 10.72
C LEU A 165 15.96 0.06 10.19
N TYR A 166 16.61 0.93 10.96
CA TYR A 166 18.02 1.24 10.84
C TYR A 166 18.75 0.82 12.11
N ASP A 167 19.75 -0.06 11.98
CA ASP A 167 20.65 -0.51 13.04
C ASP A 167 21.97 0.26 12.93
N SER A 168 22.18 1.25 13.82
CA SER A 168 23.37 2.11 13.80
C SER A 168 24.66 1.37 14.18
N ARG A 169 24.57 0.31 14.98
CA ARG A 169 25.74 -0.50 15.36
C ARG A 169 26.23 -1.37 14.21
N ARG A 170 25.30 -1.92 13.42
CA ARG A 170 25.63 -2.73 12.25
C ARG A 170 25.68 -1.91 10.97
N LYS A 171 25.37 -0.62 11.01
CA LYS A 171 25.23 0.28 9.85
C LYS A 171 24.34 -0.35 8.76
N LEU A 172 23.24 -0.97 9.21
CA LEU A 172 22.37 -1.82 8.42
C LEU A 172 20.98 -1.19 8.31
N VAL A 173 20.47 -1.09 7.08
CA VAL A 173 19.07 -0.77 6.81
C VAL A 173 18.31 -2.05 6.49
N LEU A 174 17.22 -2.32 7.19
CA LEU A 174 16.35 -3.47 6.97
C LEU A 174 14.94 -3.03 6.62
N ASP A 175 14.31 -3.84 5.76
CA ASP A 175 12.91 -3.73 5.40
C ASP A 175 12.19 -5.05 5.74
N TRP A 176 11.06 -4.95 6.45
CA TRP A 176 10.26 -6.11 6.82
C TRP A 176 9.42 -6.56 5.63
N LYS A 177 9.38 -7.86 5.39
CA LYS A 177 8.50 -8.47 4.41
C LYS A 177 7.70 -9.61 5.02
N PHE A 178 6.40 -9.62 4.74
CA PHE A 178 5.47 -10.65 5.21
C PHE A 178 4.85 -11.40 4.02
N PRO A 179 5.65 -12.20 3.30
CA PRO A 179 5.20 -12.94 2.13
C PRO A 179 4.32 -14.12 2.50
N SER A 180 3.54 -14.63 1.52
CA SER A 180 2.95 -15.96 1.64
C SER A 180 4.04 -17.04 1.76
N PRO A 181 3.74 -18.24 2.30
CA PRO A 181 4.72 -19.32 2.39
C PRO A 181 5.40 -19.65 1.06
N ASP A 182 4.64 -19.63 -0.04
CA ASP A 182 5.19 -19.91 -1.38
C ASP A 182 6.14 -18.81 -1.85
N ASN A 183 5.81 -17.55 -1.61
CA ASN A 183 6.69 -16.45 -1.96
C ASN A 183 7.95 -16.43 -1.09
N LEU A 184 7.86 -16.77 0.20
CA LEU A 184 9.02 -16.91 1.06
C LEU A 184 9.95 -18.03 0.56
N ARG A 185 9.37 -19.17 0.15
CA ARG A 185 10.13 -20.28 -0.43
C ARG A 185 10.85 -19.87 -1.72
N LYS A 186 10.16 -19.13 -2.60
CA LYS A 186 10.78 -18.58 -3.83
C LYS A 186 11.91 -17.62 -3.50
N MET A 187 11.72 -16.70 -2.54
CA MET A 187 12.80 -15.79 -2.15
C MET A 187 14.04 -16.52 -1.63
N ARG A 188 13.85 -17.62 -0.90
CA ARG A 188 14.97 -18.46 -0.42
C ARG A 188 15.69 -19.20 -1.53
N ASN A 189 14.94 -19.70 -2.52
CA ASN A 189 15.50 -20.57 -3.58
C ASN A 189 16.01 -19.77 -4.77
N ASP A 190 15.26 -18.74 -5.18
CA ASP A 190 15.48 -17.99 -6.42
C ASP A 190 16.15 -16.63 -6.17
N GLY A 191 16.29 -16.26 -4.89
CA GLY A 191 16.83 -14.97 -4.47
C GLY A 191 15.76 -13.90 -4.26
N VAL A 192 16.19 -12.78 -3.67
CA VAL A 192 15.33 -11.61 -3.41
C VAL A 192 14.92 -10.97 -4.72
N PRO A 193 13.62 -10.63 -4.91
CA PRO A 193 13.17 -9.89 -6.10
C PRO A 193 13.92 -8.58 -6.29
N GLN A 194 14.32 -8.26 -7.52
CA GLN A 194 15.08 -7.05 -7.84
C GLN A 194 14.38 -5.78 -7.35
N GLN A 195 13.05 -5.77 -7.34
CA GLN A 195 12.28 -4.65 -6.82
C GLN A 195 12.59 -4.37 -5.33
N TYR A 196 12.74 -5.40 -4.51
CA TYR A 196 13.08 -5.25 -3.10
C TYR A 196 14.55 -4.84 -2.91
N ILE A 197 15.45 -5.38 -3.74
CA ILE A 197 16.86 -4.97 -3.74
C ILE A 197 16.95 -3.47 -4.04
N THR A 198 16.29 -2.99 -5.08
CA THR A 198 16.25 -1.57 -5.42
C THR A 198 15.67 -0.74 -4.28
N GLN A 199 14.59 -1.19 -3.65
CA GLN A 199 13.96 -0.49 -2.53
C GLN A 199 14.95 -0.27 -1.38
N VAL A 200 15.64 -1.32 -0.93
CA VAL A 200 16.56 -1.20 0.21
C VAL A 200 17.84 -0.43 -0.13
N GLN A 201 18.31 -0.49 -1.37
CA GLN A 201 19.42 0.35 -1.84
C GLN A 201 19.03 1.83 -1.83
N LEU A 202 17.82 2.18 -2.23
CA LEU A 202 17.30 3.55 -2.14
C LEU A 202 17.12 3.99 -0.69
N TYR A 203 16.68 3.12 0.18
CA TYR A 203 16.63 3.42 1.61
C TYR A 203 18.03 3.74 2.16
N GLY A 204 19.04 2.93 1.81
CA GLY A 204 20.44 3.19 2.16
C GLY A 204 20.91 4.56 1.68
N LEU A 205 20.60 4.91 0.43
CA LEU A 205 20.93 6.24 -0.12
C LEU A 205 20.25 7.38 0.68
N GLY A 206 18.99 7.21 1.05
CA GLY A 206 18.26 8.19 1.85
C GLY A 206 18.86 8.39 3.25
N HIS A 207 19.33 7.31 3.88
CA HIS A 207 20.08 7.40 5.15
C HIS A 207 21.42 8.14 4.98
N VAL A 208 22.19 7.83 3.93
CA VAL A 208 23.45 8.52 3.62
C VAL A 208 23.22 10.00 3.36
N ASN A 209 22.18 10.36 2.60
CA ASN A 209 21.80 11.76 2.38
C ASN A 209 21.45 12.49 3.69
N ALA A 210 20.96 11.76 4.69
CA ALA A 210 20.69 12.28 6.03
C ALA A 210 21.92 12.24 6.98
N GLY A 211 23.11 11.96 6.45
CA GLY A 211 24.38 11.95 7.21
C GLY A 211 24.62 10.69 8.05
N ARG A 212 23.89 9.59 7.80
CA ARG A 212 24.09 8.32 8.50
C ARG A 212 24.99 7.39 7.73
N GLU A 213 25.77 6.60 8.47
CA GLU A 213 26.61 5.57 7.87
C GLU A 213 25.78 4.33 7.51
N VAL A 214 25.92 3.85 6.27
CA VAL A 214 25.29 2.61 5.80
C VAL A 214 26.35 1.74 5.13
N GLU A 215 26.53 0.54 5.65
CA GLU A 215 27.43 -0.49 5.06
C GLU A 215 26.63 -1.57 4.37
N ARG A 216 25.46 -1.91 4.91
CA ARG A 216 24.62 -3.00 4.42
C ARG A 216 23.17 -2.58 4.34
N VAL A 217 22.47 -3.25 3.42
CA VAL A 217 21.01 -3.16 3.27
C VAL A 217 20.42 -4.56 3.18
N GLY A 218 19.19 -4.77 3.63
CA GLY A 218 18.64 -6.11 3.64
C GLY A 218 17.14 -6.19 3.83
N ILE A 219 16.67 -7.42 3.76
CA ILE A 219 15.27 -7.82 3.94
C ILE A 219 15.21 -8.82 5.09
N ALA A 220 14.30 -8.61 6.03
CA ALA A 220 13.92 -9.64 6.99
C ALA A 220 12.50 -10.12 6.63
N ALA A 221 12.40 -11.35 6.19
CA ALA A 221 11.16 -11.95 5.71
C ALA A 221 10.60 -12.94 6.73
N MET A 222 9.36 -12.69 7.14
CA MET A 222 8.59 -13.56 8.03
C MET A 222 7.32 -14.01 7.29
N GLY A 223 7.10 -15.32 7.18
CA GLY A 223 5.91 -15.85 6.52
C GLY A 223 4.64 -15.42 7.26
N ARG A 224 3.61 -15.00 6.51
CA ARG A 224 2.29 -14.70 7.10
C ARG A 224 1.68 -15.90 7.85
N GLN A 225 2.11 -17.09 7.49
CA GLN A 225 1.76 -18.36 8.12
C GLN A 225 3.07 -19.10 8.42
N GLY A 226 3.16 -19.71 9.58
CA GLY A 226 4.36 -20.44 10.01
C GLY A 226 4.85 -19.98 11.38
N TRP A 227 6.11 -20.23 11.64
CA TRP A 227 6.74 -20.01 12.94
C TRP A 227 7.76 -18.87 12.86
N LEU A 228 7.89 -18.09 13.93
CA LEU A 228 8.91 -17.02 14.01
C LEU A 228 10.35 -17.54 13.81
N LYS A 229 10.64 -18.76 14.23
CA LYS A 229 11.94 -19.43 13.99
C LYS A 229 12.27 -19.58 12.50
N ASP A 230 11.27 -19.51 11.62
CA ASP A 230 11.44 -19.57 10.17
C ASP A 230 11.68 -18.18 9.55
N CYS A 231 11.91 -17.16 10.37
CA CYS A 231 12.36 -15.86 9.89
C CYS A 231 13.63 -16.04 9.04
N TRP A 232 13.64 -15.35 7.90
CA TRP A 232 14.76 -15.40 6.97
C TRP A 232 15.27 -13.99 6.71
N VAL A 233 16.57 -13.81 6.86
CA VAL A 233 17.23 -12.53 6.62
C VAL A 233 18.19 -12.69 5.44
N TRP A 234 18.08 -11.77 4.52
CA TRP A 234 19.01 -11.55 3.43
C TRP A 234 19.58 -10.15 3.52
N SER A 235 20.88 -10.00 3.31
CA SER A 235 21.52 -8.69 3.24
C SER A 235 22.66 -8.68 2.22
N THR A 236 22.94 -7.49 1.69
CA THR A 236 24.04 -7.24 0.78
C THR A 236 24.76 -5.95 1.17
N GLU A 237 25.90 -5.69 0.62
CA GLU A 237 26.59 -4.40 0.73
C GLU A 237 25.72 -3.28 0.16
N PHE A 238 25.79 -2.12 0.77
CA PHE A 238 25.16 -0.92 0.22
C PHE A 238 25.92 -0.45 -1.02
N ASP A 239 25.21 -0.39 -2.14
CA ASP A 239 25.74 0.06 -3.43
C ASP A 239 25.12 1.40 -3.82
N ILE A 240 25.82 2.48 -3.54
CA ILE A 240 25.40 3.84 -3.87
C ILE A 240 25.26 4.05 -5.38
N VAL A 241 26.04 3.33 -6.21
CA VAL A 241 26.00 3.45 -7.66
C VAL A 241 24.71 2.82 -8.19
N ALA A 242 24.37 1.64 -7.71
CA ALA A 242 23.11 0.97 -8.05
C ALA A 242 21.88 1.81 -7.63
N ALA A 243 21.92 2.39 -6.43
CA ALA A 243 20.85 3.27 -5.95
C ALA A 243 20.69 4.51 -6.86
N ARG A 244 21.77 5.19 -7.19
CA ARG A 244 21.78 6.37 -8.09
C ARG A 244 21.30 6.01 -9.50
N LYS A 245 21.75 4.90 -10.05
CA LYS A 245 21.29 4.41 -11.36
C LYS A 245 19.79 4.20 -11.40
N SER A 246 19.20 3.72 -10.28
CA SER A 246 17.75 3.58 -10.18
C SER A 246 17.02 4.93 -10.22
N LEU A 247 17.60 5.98 -9.62
CA LEU A 247 17.07 7.34 -9.71
C LEU A 247 17.25 7.94 -11.09
N GLU A 248 18.40 7.75 -11.75
CA GLU A 248 18.65 8.19 -13.12
C GLU A 248 17.58 7.66 -14.08
N ARG A 249 17.19 6.39 -13.92
CA ARG A 249 16.07 5.80 -14.67
C ARG A 249 14.76 6.58 -14.48
N ILE A 250 14.42 6.95 -13.25
CA ILE A 250 13.21 7.71 -12.95
C ILE A 250 13.28 9.11 -13.54
N TYR A 251 14.42 9.79 -13.39
CA TYR A 251 14.63 11.11 -14.00
C TYR A 251 14.54 11.06 -15.52
N SER A 252 15.09 10.02 -16.16
CA SER A 252 15.00 9.83 -17.61
C SER A 252 13.56 9.69 -18.07
N ILE A 253 12.75 8.88 -17.37
CA ILE A 253 11.31 8.73 -17.66
C ILE A 253 10.60 10.08 -17.46
N GLY A 254 10.85 10.77 -16.37
CA GLY A 254 10.24 12.07 -16.07
C GLY A 254 10.56 13.12 -17.13
N ASN A 255 11.82 13.23 -17.53
CA ASN A 255 12.27 14.17 -18.59
C ASN A 255 11.64 13.86 -19.96
N ALA A 256 11.50 12.59 -20.30
CA ALA A 256 10.81 12.18 -21.53
C ALA A 256 9.33 12.61 -21.51
N LEU A 257 8.65 12.45 -20.36
CA LEU A 257 7.25 12.85 -20.21
C LEU A 257 7.03 14.37 -20.27
N ILE A 258 7.97 15.18 -19.73
CA ILE A 258 7.87 16.65 -19.76
C ILE A 258 7.91 17.19 -21.20
N GLN A 259 8.63 16.52 -22.10
CA GLN A 259 8.82 16.94 -23.49
C GLN A 259 7.79 16.32 -24.44
N ALA A 260 6.94 15.43 -23.96
CA ALA A 260 6.02 14.66 -24.80
C ALA A 260 4.59 15.21 -24.74
N ASP A 261 3.85 15.02 -25.81
CA ASP A 261 2.39 15.19 -25.80
C ASP A 261 1.75 13.95 -25.17
N LEU A 262 1.27 14.09 -23.94
CA LEU A 262 0.66 12.98 -23.19
C LEU A 262 -0.73 12.60 -23.74
N SER A 263 -1.34 13.43 -24.58
CA SER A 263 -2.60 13.10 -25.28
C SER A 263 -2.39 12.23 -26.51
N ASP A 264 -1.15 12.20 -27.04
CA ASP A 264 -0.80 11.35 -28.18
C ASP A 264 -0.52 9.91 -27.70
N PRO A 265 -1.28 8.92 -28.18
CA PRO A 265 -1.02 7.51 -27.88
C PRO A 265 0.38 7.03 -28.28
N VAL A 266 1.02 7.65 -29.26
CA VAL A 266 2.39 7.29 -29.70
C VAL A 266 3.39 7.49 -28.57
N THR A 267 3.24 8.54 -27.77
CA THR A 267 4.06 8.79 -26.58
C THR A 267 4.09 7.57 -25.65
N TRP A 268 2.92 7.03 -25.32
CA TRP A 268 2.82 5.90 -24.41
C TRP A 268 3.34 4.59 -24.99
N GLN A 269 3.23 4.43 -26.32
CA GLN A 269 3.74 3.24 -27.02
C GLN A 269 5.27 3.22 -27.08
N GLN A 270 5.92 4.38 -27.15
CA GLN A 270 7.37 4.51 -27.17
C GLN A 270 8.02 4.23 -25.81
N ILE A 271 7.28 4.40 -24.68
CA ILE A 271 7.80 4.07 -23.37
C ILE A 271 7.85 2.54 -23.19
N PRO A 272 9.02 1.96 -22.85
CA PRO A 272 9.16 0.53 -22.72
C PRO A 272 8.17 -0.09 -21.73
N ALA A 273 7.53 -1.18 -22.11
CA ALA A 273 6.73 -2.00 -21.22
C ALA A 273 7.43 -3.34 -21.00
N THR A 274 7.35 -3.86 -19.80
CA THR A 274 7.81 -5.20 -19.46
C THR A 274 6.60 -6.05 -19.13
N PRO A 275 5.99 -6.74 -20.11
CA PRO A 275 4.83 -7.59 -19.86
C PRO A 275 5.21 -8.73 -18.94
N THR A 276 4.49 -8.85 -17.84
CA THR A 276 4.67 -9.91 -16.85
C THR A 276 3.33 -10.37 -16.32
N ARG A 277 3.33 -11.44 -15.51
CA ARG A 277 2.14 -11.83 -14.73
C ARG A 277 1.64 -10.71 -13.81
N LEU A 278 2.52 -9.77 -13.46
CA LEU A 278 2.16 -8.62 -12.63
C LEU A 278 1.29 -7.58 -13.36
N CYS A 279 1.13 -7.69 -14.68
CA CYS A 279 0.19 -6.82 -15.41
C CYS A 279 -1.24 -6.96 -14.91
N SER A 280 -1.66 -8.15 -14.47
CA SER A 280 -2.98 -8.35 -13.87
C SER A 280 -3.22 -7.55 -12.58
N TRP A 281 -2.14 -7.11 -11.93
CA TRP A 281 -2.14 -6.30 -10.71
C TRP A 281 -1.75 -4.83 -10.98
N CYS A 282 -1.57 -4.47 -12.24
CA CYS A 282 -1.21 -3.11 -12.62
C CYS A 282 -2.46 -2.22 -12.66
N PRO A 283 -2.49 -1.09 -11.93
CA PRO A 283 -3.66 -0.20 -11.92
C PRO A 283 -4.05 0.35 -13.29
N TRP A 284 -3.10 0.45 -14.20
CA TRP A 284 -3.33 0.95 -15.57
C TRP A 284 -3.52 -0.15 -16.61
N HIS A 285 -3.60 -1.43 -16.19
CA HIS A 285 -3.86 -2.52 -17.14
C HIS A 285 -5.32 -2.49 -17.60
N ARG A 286 -5.53 -2.47 -18.91
CA ARG A 286 -6.84 -2.46 -19.57
C ARG A 286 -6.85 -3.57 -20.62
N ARG A 287 -7.49 -4.69 -20.31
CA ARG A 287 -7.50 -5.90 -21.17
C ARG A 287 -8.14 -5.65 -22.54
N GLU A 288 -9.09 -4.72 -22.60
CA GLU A 288 -9.83 -4.34 -23.80
C GLU A 288 -9.00 -3.49 -24.78
N LYS A 289 -7.91 -2.87 -24.32
CA LYS A 289 -7.08 -2.04 -25.18
C LYS A 289 -6.18 -2.86 -26.09
N LYS A 290 -5.93 -2.31 -27.29
CA LYS A 290 -4.97 -2.86 -28.26
C LYS A 290 -3.62 -2.14 -28.18
N ILE A 291 -3.64 -0.86 -27.83
CA ILE A 291 -2.46 0.01 -27.71
C ILE A 291 -2.49 0.72 -26.36
N ALA A 292 -1.33 1.19 -25.92
CA ALA A 292 -1.20 2.05 -24.76
C ALA A 292 -1.55 3.49 -25.13
N ASP A 293 -2.22 4.19 -24.21
CA ASP A 293 -2.55 5.62 -24.30
C ASP A 293 -2.65 6.23 -22.90
N GLU A 294 -3.10 7.49 -22.79
CA GLU A 294 -3.28 8.22 -21.53
C GLU A 294 -4.31 7.58 -20.57
N LYS A 295 -5.09 6.60 -21.01
CA LYS A 295 -6.12 5.91 -20.22
C LYS A 295 -5.69 4.52 -19.76
N GLY A 296 -4.57 4.02 -20.25
CA GLY A 296 -4.03 2.74 -19.82
C GLY A 296 -3.27 1.94 -20.86
N CYS A 297 -2.91 0.72 -20.46
CA CYS A 297 -1.97 -0.15 -21.15
C CYS A 297 -2.60 -1.54 -21.40
N PRO A 298 -2.41 -2.14 -22.60
CA PRO A 298 -2.88 -3.51 -22.87
C PRO A 298 -2.10 -4.61 -22.13
N GLY A 299 -0.99 -4.28 -21.46
CA GLY A 299 -0.17 -5.27 -20.76
C GLY A 299 0.73 -6.11 -21.68
N LYS A 300 0.94 -5.69 -22.93
CA LYS A 300 1.76 -6.40 -23.94
C LYS A 300 2.76 -5.44 -24.55
#